data_50d8718fe5f1517d3784c4b10eae9dcb
#
_entry.id   50d8718fe5f1517d3784c4b10eae9dcb
#
_cell.length_a   1.000
_cell.length_b   1.000
_cell.length_c   1.000
_cell.angle_alpha   90.00
_cell.angle_beta   90.00
_cell.angle_gamma   90.00
#
_symmetry.space_group_name_H-M   'P 1'
#
loop_
_entity.id
_entity.type
_entity.pdbx_description
1 polymer ?
#
loop_
_entity_poly.entity_id
_entity_poly.type
_entity_poly.pdbx_seq_one_letter_code
_entity_poly.pdbx_strand_id
1 'polypeptide(L)'
;MTIDNYNFAGKKAIVRVDFNVPLDENGKITDDTRIRGALPTLKKILEDGGSLIIMSHMGKPKGKVNPKFSLAQIKDDVAKALGRDVIFAPDCANAEEAAANLKPGEVLLLENLRFYPEEEGKPVGIDKEDPAYEAAKKEMKGRQQDFAKKLASYADVYVNDAFGTAHRKHASTAVIAENFASDDKMLGYLMEKEVKAVDNILSDIKRPFTAIMGGSKVSTKIGIIENLMDKVDNLILCGGMTYTFAKAQGGNVGLSICENDKLDLALDIMKKAKEKGVNLVLGTDCVAADSFSNDANTQVVSCMNIPDGWEGLDAGPETRKAFADVIKNAKTILWNGPAGVFEFDNFTAGSRAIADAIVEATNNGAFSLVGGGDSVACVNKFGLADEVSYVSTGGGALLEAIEGKILPGIAAIKG
;
A
#
# COMPACT_ATOMS: atom_id res chain seq x y z
N MET A 1 -10.89 -13.76 -17.54
CA MET A 1 -12.27 -13.28 -17.25
C MET A 1 -12.18 -11.96 -16.50
N THR A 2 -13.04 -10.99 -16.79
CA THR A 2 -13.17 -9.73 -16.04
C THR A 2 -14.49 -9.73 -15.26
N ILE A 3 -14.55 -8.95 -14.18
CA ILE A 3 -15.74 -8.86 -13.35
C ILE A 3 -16.97 -8.34 -14.11
N ASP A 4 -16.78 -7.42 -15.06
CA ASP A 4 -17.87 -6.89 -15.89
C ASP A 4 -18.48 -7.94 -16.82
N ASN A 5 -17.69 -8.89 -17.28
CA ASN A 5 -18.09 -9.92 -18.23
C ASN A 5 -18.61 -11.20 -17.58
N TYR A 6 -18.57 -11.28 -16.25
CA TYR A 6 -19.04 -12.45 -15.51
C TYR A 6 -20.47 -12.25 -15.02
N ASN A 7 -21.32 -13.27 -15.20
CA ASN A 7 -22.69 -13.27 -14.70
C ASN A 7 -22.74 -14.03 -13.37
N PHE A 8 -22.95 -13.33 -12.28
CA PHE A 8 -23.02 -13.88 -10.93
C PHE A 8 -24.41 -14.45 -10.56
N ALA A 9 -25.42 -14.37 -11.45
CA ALA A 9 -26.76 -14.85 -11.14
C ALA A 9 -26.76 -16.30 -10.68
N GLY A 10 -27.28 -16.55 -9.47
CA GLY A 10 -27.33 -17.88 -8.86
C GLY A 10 -25.98 -18.46 -8.43
N LYS A 11 -24.88 -17.70 -8.52
CA LYS A 11 -23.55 -18.10 -8.11
C LYS A 11 -23.24 -17.66 -6.68
N LYS A 12 -22.47 -18.47 -5.96
CA LYS A 12 -21.84 -18.11 -4.68
C LYS A 12 -20.43 -17.61 -4.97
N ALA A 13 -20.19 -16.32 -4.70
CA ALA A 13 -18.88 -15.71 -4.92
C ALA A 13 -18.13 -15.57 -3.58
N ILE A 14 -16.94 -16.18 -3.48
CA ILE A 14 -16.04 -15.91 -2.37
C ILE A 14 -15.11 -14.76 -2.76
N VAL A 15 -15.18 -13.70 -1.98
CA VAL A 15 -14.48 -12.43 -2.27
C VAL A 15 -13.45 -12.14 -1.18
N ARG A 16 -12.19 -12.02 -1.57
CA ARG A 16 -11.12 -11.57 -0.68
C ARG A 16 -11.06 -10.04 -0.70
N VAL A 17 -11.44 -9.45 0.40
CA VAL A 17 -11.39 -7.99 0.64
C VAL A 17 -10.36 -7.66 1.71
N ASP A 18 -9.96 -6.40 1.79
CA ASP A 18 -9.11 -5.90 2.87
C ASP A 18 -9.94 -5.06 3.85
N PHE A 19 -10.53 -5.72 4.84
CA PHE A 19 -11.29 -5.09 5.92
C PHE A 19 -10.45 -4.93 7.20
N ASN A 20 -9.14 -4.84 7.06
CA ASN A 20 -8.23 -4.51 8.15
C ASN A 20 -8.33 -3.01 8.46
N VAL A 21 -9.48 -2.58 8.97
CA VAL A 21 -9.80 -1.19 9.29
C VAL A 21 -9.31 -0.83 10.71
N PRO A 22 -8.95 0.45 10.94
CA PRO A 22 -8.59 0.91 12.28
C PRO A 22 -9.83 1.01 13.18
N LEU A 23 -9.71 0.52 14.40
CA LEU A 23 -10.73 0.57 15.44
C LEU A 23 -10.26 1.43 16.61
N ASP A 24 -11.18 2.17 17.23
CA ASP A 24 -10.94 2.86 18.49
C ASP A 24 -10.98 1.90 19.69
N GLU A 25 -10.82 2.43 20.90
CA GLU A 25 -10.82 1.67 22.14
C GLU A 25 -12.15 0.93 22.40
N ASN A 26 -13.24 1.39 21.77
CA ASN A 26 -14.58 0.81 21.90
C ASN A 26 -14.91 -0.16 20.73
N GLY A 27 -13.95 -0.45 19.87
CA GLY A 27 -14.14 -1.31 18.68
C GLY A 27 -14.90 -0.63 17.55
N LYS A 28 -15.03 0.69 17.55
CA LYS A 28 -15.68 1.46 16.49
C LYS A 28 -14.67 1.78 15.38
N ILE A 29 -15.11 1.66 14.14
CA ILE A 29 -14.31 2.00 12.97
C ILE A 29 -14.03 3.52 12.93
N THR A 30 -12.74 3.90 12.84
CA THR A 30 -12.31 5.30 12.73
C THR A 30 -12.07 5.72 11.28
N ASP A 31 -11.86 4.78 10.39
CA ASP A 31 -11.72 4.99 8.94
C ASP A 31 -12.30 3.78 8.18
N ASP A 32 -13.35 4.01 7.40
CA ASP A 32 -14.08 3.01 6.63
C ASP A 32 -13.64 2.94 5.14
N THR A 33 -12.60 3.64 4.75
CA THR A 33 -12.13 3.75 3.37
C THR A 33 -11.97 2.39 2.69
N ARG A 34 -11.47 1.39 3.42
CA ARG A 34 -11.29 0.02 2.88
C ARG A 34 -12.62 -0.69 2.63
N ILE A 35 -13.60 -0.50 3.48
CA ILE A 35 -14.95 -1.05 3.28
C ILE A 35 -15.58 -0.39 2.06
N ARG A 36 -15.56 0.94 1.99
CA ARG A 36 -16.08 1.69 0.83
C ARG A 36 -15.40 1.30 -0.48
N GLY A 37 -14.10 1.07 -0.45
CA GLY A 37 -13.34 0.65 -1.64
C GLY A 37 -13.77 -0.71 -2.20
N ALA A 38 -14.24 -1.63 -1.37
CA ALA A 38 -14.72 -2.95 -1.77
C ALA A 38 -16.19 -2.94 -2.26
N LEU A 39 -16.97 -1.93 -1.92
CA LEU A 39 -18.41 -1.89 -2.22
C LEU A 39 -18.75 -2.07 -3.71
N PRO A 40 -18.07 -1.46 -4.67
CA PRO A 40 -18.40 -1.65 -6.08
C PRO A 40 -18.40 -3.11 -6.50
N THR A 41 -17.38 -3.88 -6.10
CA THR A 41 -17.27 -5.33 -6.37
C THR A 41 -18.40 -6.11 -5.69
N LEU A 42 -18.62 -5.86 -4.41
CA LEU A 42 -19.63 -6.56 -3.62
C LEU A 42 -21.05 -6.29 -4.14
N LYS A 43 -21.35 -5.04 -4.48
CA LYS A 43 -22.65 -4.65 -5.05
C LYS A 43 -22.90 -5.25 -6.42
N LYS A 44 -21.89 -5.28 -7.31
CA LYS A 44 -22.01 -5.92 -8.62
C LYS A 44 -22.46 -7.38 -8.50
N ILE A 45 -21.86 -8.14 -7.60
CA ILE A 45 -22.21 -9.55 -7.38
C ILE A 45 -23.66 -9.69 -6.90
N LEU A 46 -24.08 -8.85 -5.95
CA LEU A 46 -25.45 -8.86 -5.42
C LEU A 46 -26.49 -8.40 -6.44
N GLU A 47 -26.17 -7.36 -7.23
CA GLU A 47 -27.05 -6.80 -8.26
C GLU A 47 -27.28 -7.81 -9.40
N ASP A 48 -26.29 -8.63 -9.73
CA ASP A 48 -26.44 -9.73 -10.69
C ASP A 48 -27.29 -10.90 -10.15
N GLY A 49 -27.64 -10.91 -8.87
CA GLY A 49 -28.39 -11.99 -8.23
C GLY A 49 -27.51 -13.11 -7.65
N GLY A 50 -26.23 -12.82 -7.44
CA GLY A 50 -25.32 -13.71 -6.71
C GLY A 50 -25.45 -13.60 -5.19
N SER A 51 -24.76 -14.50 -4.47
CA SER A 51 -24.57 -14.41 -3.03
C SER A 51 -23.10 -14.18 -2.72
N LEU A 52 -22.82 -13.53 -1.58
CA LEU A 52 -21.47 -13.16 -1.16
C LEU A 52 -20.99 -14.01 0.01
N ILE A 53 -19.77 -14.51 -0.11
CA ILE A 53 -18.97 -15.03 1.01
C ILE A 53 -17.75 -14.11 1.12
N ILE A 54 -17.76 -13.24 2.11
CA ILE A 54 -16.71 -12.25 2.32
C ILE A 54 -15.66 -12.84 3.25
N MET A 55 -14.40 -12.80 2.82
CA MET A 55 -13.26 -13.20 3.64
C MET A 55 -12.23 -12.07 3.72
N SER A 56 -11.69 -11.87 4.90
CA SER A 56 -10.67 -10.85 5.18
C SER A 56 -9.81 -11.24 6.38
N HIS A 57 -8.81 -10.40 6.64
CA HIS A 57 -8.05 -10.43 7.87
C HIS A 57 -8.22 -9.14 8.66
N MET A 58 -7.91 -9.19 9.93
CA MET A 58 -7.78 -8.02 10.82
C MET A 58 -6.56 -8.20 11.71
N GLY A 59 -5.69 -7.20 11.75
CA GLY A 59 -4.50 -7.17 12.60
C GLY A 59 -3.50 -8.31 12.35
N LYS A 60 -2.78 -8.63 13.40
CA LYS A 60 -1.72 -9.67 13.41
C LYS A 60 -1.92 -10.65 14.57
N PRO A 61 -2.92 -11.52 14.55
CA PRO A 61 -3.22 -12.45 15.65
C PRO A 61 -2.23 -13.61 15.78
N LYS A 62 -1.28 -13.77 14.84
CA LYS A 62 -0.22 -14.80 14.85
C LYS A 62 -0.74 -16.24 14.88
N GLY A 63 -1.79 -16.52 14.11
CA GLY A 63 -2.37 -17.85 14.00
C GLY A 63 -3.13 -18.31 15.24
N LYS A 64 -3.66 -17.39 16.04
CA LYS A 64 -4.44 -17.68 17.24
C LYS A 64 -5.70 -16.84 17.28
N VAL A 65 -6.79 -17.46 17.80
CA VAL A 65 -8.04 -16.72 18.05
C VAL A 65 -7.79 -15.63 19.10
N ASN A 66 -8.17 -14.42 18.76
CA ASN A 66 -8.08 -13.27 19.65
C ASN A 66 -9.27 -12.33 19.38
N PRO A 67 -10.20 -12.17 20.35
CA PRO A 67 -11.40 -11.33 20.17
C PRO A 67 -11.13 -9.90 19.72
N LYS A 68 -9.97 -9.34 20.08
CA LYS A 68 -9.53 -8.00 19.63
C LYS A 68 -9.44 -7.90 18.10
N PHE A 69 -9.20 -9.00 17.42
CA PHE A 69 -9.04 -9.06 15.97
C PHE A 69 -10.20 -9.80 15.27
N SER A 70 -11.32 -10.04 15.97
CA SER A 70 -12.49 -10.66 15.37
C SER A 70 -13.16 -9.73 14.37
N LEU A 71 -13.53 -10.26 13.21
CA LEU A 71 -14.32 -9.54 12.20
C LEU A 71 -15.80 -9.39 12.62
N ALA A 72 -16.24 -10.08 13.67
CA ALA A 72 -17.57 -9.85 14.23
C ALA A 72 -17.81 -8.39 14.64
N GLN A 73 -16.76 -7.68 15.04
CA GLN A 73 -16.82 -6.28 15.46
C GLN A 73 -17.29 -5.34 14.35
N ILE A 74 -17.04 -5.66 13.09
CA ILE A 74 -17.38 -4.80 11.94
C ILE A 74 -18.58 -5.31 11.14
N LYS A 75 -19.20 -6.42 11.56
CA LYS A 75 -20.33 -7.04 10.83
C LYS A 75 -21.45 -6.05 10.55
N ASP A 76 -21.85 -5.27 11.55
CA ASP A 76 -22.96 -4.33 11.43
C ASP A 76 -22.59 -3.12 10.55
N ASP A 77 -21.34 -2.67 10.58
CA ASP A 77 -20.84 -1.62 9.68
C ASP A 77 -20.83 -2.09 8.23
N VAL A 78 -20.44 -3.34 7.96
CA VAL A 78 -20.48 -3.96 6.63
C VAL A 78 -21.94 -4.08 6.16
N ALA A 79 -22.85 -4.55 7.04
CA ALA A 79 -24.28 -4.66 6.74
C ALA A 79 -24.87 -3.29 6.36
N LYS A 80 -24.54 -2.25 7.13
CA LYS A 80 -24.97 -0.86 6.86
C LYS A 80 -24.43 -0.36 5.52
N ALA A 81 -23.17 -0.60 5.23
CA ALA A 81 -22.52 -0.17 3.99
C ALA A 81 -23.12 -0.86 2.75
N LEU A 82 -23.48 -2.14 2.86
CA LEU A 82 -24.14 -2.91 1.79
C LEU A 82 -25.63 -2.66 1.69
N GLY A 83 -26.27 -2.13 2.75
CA GLY A 83 -27.73 -2.01 2.83
C GLY A 83 -28.44 -3.37 2.89
N ARG A 84 -27.77 -4.38 3.48
CA ARG A 84 -28.26 -5.76 3.60
C ARG A 84 -27.81 -6.40 4.89
N ASP A 85 -28.59 -7.37 5.38
CA ASP A 85 -28.18 -8.16 6.54
C ASP A 85 -26.94 -9.01 6.20
N VAL A 86 -26.06 -9.15 7.17
CA VAL A 86 -24.84 -9.96 7.07
C VAL A 86 -24.92 -11.10 8.09
N ILE A 87 -24.80 -12.32 7.59
CA ILE A 87 -24.66 -13.54 8.40
C ILE A 87 -23.17 -13.65 8.76
N PHE A 88 -22.87 -13.95 10.02
CA PHE A 88 -21.48 -14.13 10.47
C PHE A 88 -21.18 -15.60 10.76
N ALA A 89 -20.10 -16.12 10.16
CA ALA A 89 -19.58 -17.44 10.46
C ALA A 89 -18.40 -17.30 11.46
N PRO A 90 -18.54 -17.77 12.70
CA PRO A 90 -17.55 -17.55 13.76
C PRO A 90 -16.25 -18.36 13.58
N ASP A 91 -16.17 -19.19 12.58
CA ASP A 91 -15.00 -19.98 12.20
C ASP A 91 -14.90 -20.06 10.67
N CYS A 92 -13.87 -19.46 10.08
CA CYS A 92 -13.71 -19.44 8.63
C CYS A 92 -13.39 -20.82 8.04
N ALA A 93 -12.81 -21.73 8.81
CA ALA A 93 -12.48 -23.09 8.34
C ALA A 93 -13.63 -24.10 8.53
N ASN A 94 -14.67 -23.73 9.24
CA ASN A 94 -15.83 -24.59 9.53
C ASN A 94 -17.15 -23.87 9.20
N ALA A 95 -17.25 -23.31 8.01
CA ALA A 95 -18.40 -22.53 7.55
C ALA A 95 -19.21 -23.23 6.44
N GLU A 96 -19.04 -24.54 6.25
CA GLU A 96 -19.67 -25.30 5.17
C GLU A 96 -21.19 -25.22 5.21
N GLU A 97 -21.78 -25.40 6.39
CA GLU A 97 -23.24 -25.35 6.54
C GLU A 97 -23.80 -23.97 6.25
N ALA A 98 -23.15 -22.92 6.79
CA ALA A 98 -23.55 -21.54 6.53
C ALA A 98 -23.44 -21.19 5.04
N ALA A 99 -22.36 -21.62 4.39
CA ALA A 99 -22.15 -21.40 2.95
C ALA A 99 -23.14 -22.19 2.09
N ALA A 100 -23.43 -23.46 2.47
CA ALA A 100 -24.37 -24.31 1.75
C ALA A 100 -25.79 -23.74 1.78
N ASN A 101 -26.22 -23.20 2.92
CA ASN A 101 -27.55 -22.64 3.13
C ASN A 101 -27.73 -21.21 2.60
N LEU A 102 -26.67 -20.57 2.11
CA LEU A 102 -26.70 -19.20 1.62
C LEU A 102 -27.55 -19.08 0.35
N LYS A 103 -28.52 -18.18 0.37
CA LYS A 103 -29.45 -17.93 -0.76
C LYS A 103 -28.96 -16.78 -1.64
N PRO A 104 -29.40 -16.70 -2.90
CA PRO A 104 -29.12 -15.55 -3.76
C PRO A 104 -29.46 -14.22 -3.07
N GLY A 105 -28.54 -13.26 -3.13
CA GLY A 105 -28.67 -11.95 -2.48
C GLY A 105 -28.29 -11.90 -1.01
N GLU A 106 -28.01 -13.04 -0.38
CA GLU A 106 -27.53 -13.08 1.01
C GLU A 106 -26.00 -12.89 1.10
N VAL A 107 -25.55 -12.45 2.27
CA VAL A 107 -24.14 -12.13 2.55
C VAL A 107 -23.67 -12.88 3.79
N LEU A 108 -22.59 -13.63 3.64
CA LEU A 108 -21.89 -14.33 4.70
C LEU A 108 -20.51 -13.69 4.91
N LEU A 109 -20.21 -13.24 6.13
CA LEU A 109 -18.90 -12.78 6.53
C LEU A 109 -18.21 -13.87 7.35
N LEU A 110 -17.05 -14.33 6.88
CA LEU A 110 -16.22 -15.29 7.60
C LEU A 110 -15.39 -14.61 8.69
N GLU A 111 -15.09 -15.31 9.77
CA GLU A 111 -14.16 -14.87 10.81
C GLU A 111 -12.74 -14.71 10.24
N ASN A 112 -11.92 -13.93 10.95
CA ASN A 112 -10.56 -13.57 10.59
C ASN A 112 -9.71 -14.75 10.12
N LEU A 113 -9.31 -14.72 8.86
CA LEU A 113 -8.49 -15.75 8.22
C LEU A 113 -7.18 -16.01 8.97
N ARG A 114 -6.59 -14.97 9.57
CA ARG A 114 -5.30 -15.06 10.28
C ARG A 114 -5.40 -15.66 11.68
N PHE A 115 -6.58 -16.09 12.10
CA PHE A 115 -6.70 -16.97 13.27
C PHE A 115 -6.11 -18.35 12.98
N TYR A 116 -5.96 -18.69 11.71
CA TYR A 116 -5.30 -19.89 11.23
C TYR A 116 -3.90 -19.58 10.69
N PRO A 117 -2.84 -20.25 11.19
CA PRO A 117 -1.47 -20.04 10.68
C PRO A 117 -1.33 -20.47 9.22
N GLU A 118 -2.20 -21.34 8.74
CA GLU A 118 -2.29 -21.79 7.35
C GLU A 118 -2.56 -20.65 6.38
N GLU A 119 -3.24 -19.59 6.81
CA GLU A 119 -3.45 -18.39 5.97
C GLU A 119 -2.13 -17.78 5.51
N GLU A 120 -1.21 -17.58 6.43
CA GLU A 120 0.11 -17.01 6.10
C GLU A 120 1.10 -18.07 5.60
N GLY A 121 0.84 -19.36 5.84
CA GLY A 121 1.66 -20.47 5.39
C GLY A 121 3.05 -20.52 6.03
N LYS A 122 3.18 -19.99 7.23
CA LYS A 122 4.43 -19.96 7.99
C LYS A 122 4.35 -20.83 9.23
N PRO A 123 5.38 -21.65 9.52
CA PRO A 123 5.44 -22.40 10.76
C PRO A 123 5.36 -21.47 11.98
N VAL A 124 4.66 -21.89 13.02
CA VAL A 124 4.51 -21.14 14.26
C VAL A 124 5.21 -21.91 15.38
N GLY A 125 5.94 -21.19 16.25
CA GLY A 125 6.60 -21.79 17.43
C GLY A 125 7.92 -22.51 17.13
N ILE A 126 8.52 -22.28 15.95
CA ILE A 126 9.83 -22.80 15.59
C ILE A 126 10.68 -21.69 14.98
N ASP A 127 11.94 -21.56 15.40
CA ASP A 127 12.88 -20.58 14.88
C ASP A 127 13.42 -20.99 13.51
N LYS A 128 13.76 -20.01 12.67
CA LYS A 128 14.25 -20.26 11.32
C LYS A 128 15.59 -20.98 11.27
N GLU A 129 16.38 -20.81 12.31
CA GLU A 129 17.69 -21.46 12.52
C GLU A 129 17.57 -22.89 13.04
N ASP A 130 16.38 -23.31 13.47
CA ASP A 130 16.13 -24.68 13.94
C ASP A 130 16.27 -25.67 12.78
N PRO A 131 17.04 -26.77 12.94
CA PRO A 131 17.20 -27.80 11.92
C PRO A 131 15.88 -28.42 11.44
N ALA A 132 14.82 -28.41 12.26
CA ALA A 132 13.50 -28.89 11.91
C ALA A 132 12.63 -27.88 11.12
N TYR A 133 13.12 -26.63 10.94
CA TYR A 133 12.33 -25.55 10.33
C TYR A 133 11.87 -25.89 8.89
N GLU A 134 12.76 -26.44 8.06
CA GLU A 134 12.41 -26.77 6.67
C GLU A 134 11.37 -27.89 6.58
N ALA A 135 11.40 -28.88 7.49
CA ALA A 135 10.36 -29.90 7.57
C ALA A 135 9.01 -29.31 8.01
N ALA A 136 9.02 -28.45 9.02
CA ALA A 136 7.81 -27.76 9.49
C ALA A 136 7.23 -26.82 8.40
N LYS A 137 8.07 -26.18 7.61
CA LYS A 137 7.65 -25.33 6.49
C LYS A 137 7.01 -26.13 5.36
N LYS A 138 7.55 -27.31 5.05
CA LYS A 138 6.97 -28.23 4.05
C LYS A 138 5.61 -28.74 4.50
N GLU A 139 5.47 -29.15 5.77
CA GLU A 139 4.20 -29.55 6.35
C GLU A 139 3.17 -28.42 6.32
N MET A 140 3.58 -27.21 6.74
CA MET A 140 2.71 -26.03 6.74
C MET A 140 2.23 -25.70 5.32
N LYS A 141 3.06 -25.89 4.30
CA LYS A 141 2.65 -25.67 2.90
C LYS A 141 1.53 -26.63 2.48
N GLY A 142 1.57 -27.89 2.90
CA GLY A 142 0.47 -28.83 2.68
C GLY A 142 -0.80 -28.40 3.39
N ARG A 143 -0.70 -28.03 4.66
CA ARG A 143 -1.82 -27.51 5.45
C ARG A 143 -2.41 -26.22 4.86
N GLN A 144 -1.57 -25.34 4.32
CA GLN A 144 -2.02 -24.14 3.61
C GLN A 144 -2.84 -24.48 2.36
N GLN A 145 -2.42 -25.48 1.59
CA GLN A 145 -3.17 -25.95 0.41
C GLN A 145 -4.53 -26.53 0.82
N ASP A 146 -4.58 -27.33 1.88
CA ASP A 146 -5.83 -27.89 2.41
C ASP A 146 -6.78 -26.79 2.91
N PHE A 147 -6.26 -25.80 3.62
CA PHE A 147 -7.03 -24.64 4.07
C PHE A 147 -7.59 -23.83 2.89
N ALA A 148 -6.77 -23.56 1.87
CA ALA A 148 -7.21 -22.88 0.66
C ALA A 148 -8.29 -23.67 -0.09
N LYS A 149 -8.14 -24.99 -0.20
CA LYS A 149 -9.13 -25.89 -0.80
C LYS A 149 -10.45 -25.88 -0.01
N LYS A 150 -10.36 -25.82 1.31
CA LYS A 150 -11.52 -25.71 2.19
C LYS A 150 -12.31 -24.43 1.93
N LEU A 151 -11.62 -23.29 1.92
CA LEU A 151 -12.25 -21.99 1.59
C LEU A 151 -12.89 -22.02 0.19
N ALA A 152 -12.18 -22.57 -0.79
CA ALA A 152 -12.68 -22.66 -2.16
C ALA A 152 -13.96 -23.51 -2.26
N SER A 153 -14.11 -24.53 -1.41
CA SER A 153 -15.27 -25.41 -1.42
C SER A 153 -16.60 -24.73 -1.07
N TYR A 154 -16.55 -23.52 -0.51
CA TYR A 154 -17.74 -22.75 -0.15
C TYR A 154 -18.42 -22.07 -1.34
N ALA A 155 -17.73 -21.92 -2.46
CA ALA A 155 -18.18 -21.03 -3.54
C ALA A 155 -17.97 -21.61 -4.95
N ASP A 156 -18.67 -21.02 -5.91
CA ASP A 156 -18.58 -21.34 -7.34
C ASP A 156 -17.52 -20.50 -8.05
N VAL A 157 -17.23 -19.29 -7.54
CA VAL A 157 -16.34 -18.30 -8.16
C VAL A 157 -15.52 -17.56 -7.11
N TYR A 158 -14.27 -17.25 -7.46
CA TYR A 158 -13.33 -16.49 -6.61
C TYR A 158 -13.05 -15.11 -7.17
N VAL A 159 -13.15 -14.10 -6.33
CA VAL A 159 -12.80 -12.71 -6.66
C VAL A 159 -11.77 -12.19 -5.66
N ASN A 160 -10.63 -11.70 -6.17
CA ASN A 160 -9.63 -11.02 -5.35
C ASN A 160 -9.76 -9.50 -5.52
N ASP A 161 -10.12 -8.84 -4.42
CA ASP A 161 -10.29 -7.38 -4.37
C ASP A 161 -9.45 -6.74 -3.25
N ALA A 162 -8.35 -7.40 -2.86
CA ALA A 162 -7.47 -7.02 -1.76
C ALA A 162 -6.05 -6.72 -2.26
N PHE A 163 -5.83 -5.55 -2.85
CA PHE A 163 -4.52 -5.17 -3.38
C PHE A 163 -3.45 -5.06 -2.29
N GLY A 164 -3.79 -4.55 -1.10
CA GLY A 164 -2.86 -4.41 0.01
C GLY A 164 -2.18 -5.71 0.47
N THR A 165 -2.75 -6.86 0.16
CA THR A 165 -2.20 -8.20 0.46
C THR A 165 -1.73 -8.97 -0.76
N ALA A 166 -1.82 -8.39 -1.96
CA ALA A 166 -1.51 -9.06 -3.23
C ALA A 166 -0.04 -9.48 -3.37
N HIS A 167 0.88 -8.84 -2.64
CA HIS A 167 2.31 -9.16 -2.61
C HIS A 167 2.65 -10.42 -1.77
N ARG A 168 1.67 -11.00 -1.08
CA ARG A 168 1.86 -12.17 -0.21
C ARG A 168 1.17 -13.39 -0.78
N LYS A 169 1.91 -14.52 -0.87
CA LYS A 169 1.34 -15.80 -1.28
C LYS A 169 0.60 -16.47 -0.10
N HIS A 170 -0.47 -15.81 0.38
CA HIS A 170 -1.34 -16.35 1.41
C HIS A 170 -2.37 -17.32 0.83
N ALA A 171 -3.01 -18.13 1.70
CA ALA A 171 -4.03 -19.08 1.26
C ALA A 171 -5.17 -18.39 0.53
N SER A 172 -5.72 -17.31 1.10
CA SER A 172 -6.89 -16.60 0.56
C SER A 172 -6.59 -15.63 -0.58
N THR A 173 -5.33 -15.23 -0.78
CA THR A 173 -4.96 -14.24 -1.80
C THR A 173 -4.37 -14.86 -3.07
N ALA A 174 -3.76 -16.03 -2.97
CA ALA A 174 -3.07 -16.65 -4.10
C ALA A 174 -3.37 -18.15 -4.22
N VAL A 175 -3.14 -18.93 -3.14
CA VAL A 175 -3.26 -20.41 -3.21
C VAL A 175 -4.67 -20.86 -3.53
N ILE A 176 -5.69 -20.17 -3.03
CA ILE A 176 -7.11 -20.46 -3.30
C ILE A 176 -7.44 -20.47 -4.79
N ALA A 177 -6.80 -19.62 -5.58
CA ALA A 177 -7.06 -19.49 -7.02
C ALA A 177 -6.73 -20.77 -7.80
N GLU A 178 -5.87 -21.63 -7.27
CA GLU A 178 -5.54 -22.94 -7.86
C GLU A 178 -6.73 -23.90 -7.88
N ASN A 179 -7.78 -23.64 -7.08
CA ASN A 179 -8.97 -24.46 -6.95
C ASN A 179 -10.15 -24.02 -7.82
N PHE A 180 -9.96 -22.99 -8.65
CA PHE A 180 -10.97 -22.47 -9.55
C PHE A 180 -10.50 -22.53 -11.01
N ALA A 181 -11.43 -22.78 -11.92
CA ALA A 181 -11.16 -22.69 -13.35
C ALA A 181 -10.80 -21.24 -13.73
N SER A 182 -10.11 -21.08 -14.86
CA SER A 182 -9.68 -19.76 -15.34
C SER A 182 -10.83 -18.76 -15.52
N ASP A 183 -12.01 -19.27 -15.86
CA ASP A 183 -13.22 -18.45 -16.08
C ASP A 183 -14.00 -18.17 -14.79
N ASP A 184 -13.69 -18.88 -13.70
CA ASP A 184 -14.33 -18.72 -12.39
C ASP A 184 -13.43 -18.06 -11.35
N LYS A 185 -12.41 -17.35 -11.79
CA LYS A 185 -11.55 -16.49 -10.95
C LYS A 185 -11.23 -15.19 -11.64
N MET A 186 -11.26 -14.08 -10.88
CA MET A 186 -11.04 -12.75 -11.43
C MET A 186 -10.60 -11.74 -10.38
N LEU A 187 -10.12 -10.61 -10.83
CA LEU A 187 -9.88 -9.43 -10.00
C LEU A 187 -11.19 -8.68 -9.77
N GLY A 188 -11.36 -8.09 -8.58
CA GLY A 188 -12.42 -7.13 -8.33
C GLY A 188 -12.07 -5.74 -8.86
N TYR A 189 -13.03 -4.82 -8.83
CA TYR A 189 -12.85 -3.46 -9.35
C TYR A 189 -11.75 -2.66 -8.67
N LEU A 190 -11.60 -2.79 -7.34
CA LEU A 190 -10.51 -2.11 -6.62
C LEU A 190 -9.16 -2.62 -7.10
N MET A 191 -9.01 -3.94 -7.18
CA MET A 191 -7.78 -4.57 -7.66
C MET A 191 -7.46 -4.18 -9.10
N GLU A 192 -8.44 -4.14 -10.00
CA GLU A 192 -8.24 -3.69 -11.39
C GLU A 192 -7.78 -2.24 -11.47
N LYS A 193 -8.37 -1.34 -10.67
CA LYS A 193 -7.94 0.08 -10.60
C LYS A 193 -6.51 0.22 -10.10
N GLU A 194 -6.14 -0.52 -9.06
CA GLU A 194 -4.76 -0.52 -8.52
C GLU A 194 -3.75 -1.02 -9.55
N VAL A 195 -4.06 -2.13 -10.24
CA VAL A 195 -3.21 -2.67 -11.31
C VAL A 195 -3.05 -1.66 -12.44
N LYS A 196 -4.13 -1.03 -12.88
CA LYS A 196 -4.08 -0.02 -13.92
C LYS A 196 -3.28 1.21 -13.51
N ALA A 197 -3.42 1.65 -12.25
CA ALA A 197 -2.63 2.76 -11.72
C ALA A 197 -1.13 2.46 -11.74
N VAL A 198 -0.75 1.23 -11.37
CA VAL A 198 0.65 0.77 -11.45
C VAL A 198 1.13 0.70 -12.91
N ASP A 199 0.31 0.16 -13.82
CA ASP A 199 0.66 0.08 -15.25
C ASP A 199 0.91 1.47 -15.85
N ASN A 200 0.13 2.48 -15.46
CA ASN A 200 0.31 3.86 -15.94
C ASN A 200 1.67 4.47 -15.57
N ILE A 201 2.29 4.01 -14.50
CA ILE A 201 3.62 4.50 -14.07
C ILE A 201 4.78 3.57 -14.44
N LEU A 202 4.51 2.32 -14.81
CA LEU A 202 5.56 1.35 -15.15
C LEU A 202 5.62 0.98 -16.63
N SER A 203 4.50 1.00 -17.34
CA SER A 203 4.37 0.48 -18.70
C SER A 203 3.79 1.50 -19.68
N ASP A 204 2.75 2.23 -19.30
CA ASP A 204 2.07 3.23 -20.15
C ASP A 204 2.46 4.66 -19.72
N ILE A 205 3.76 4.93 -19.77
CA ILE A 205 4.35 6.17 -19.25
C ILE A 205 4.16 7.32 -20.23
N LYS A 206 3.48 8.37 -19.80
CA LYS A 206 3.46 9.67 -20.50
C LYS A 206 4.53 10.58 -19.91
N ARG A 207 5.38 11.13 -20.77
CA ARG A 207 6.53 11.93 -20.35
C ARG A 207 6.25 13.43 -20.38
N PRO A 208 6.90 14.24 -19.53
CA PRO A 208 7.89 13.85 -18.52
C PRO A 208 7.29 13.01 -17.36
N PHE A 209 8.03 12.01 -16.90
CA PHE A 209 7.70 11.24 -15.71
C PHE A 209 8.54 11.71 -14.53
N THR A 210 7.91 12.21 -13.48
CA THR A 210 8.53 12.64 -12.23
C THR A 210 8.14 11.72 -11.09
N ALA A 211 9.13 11.07 -10.48
CA ALA A 211 8.94 10.31 -9.25
C ALA A 211 9.46 11.13 -8.05
N ILE A 212 8.68 11.16 -6.98
CA ILE A 212 9.00 11.86 -5.73
C ILE A 212 9.10 10.80 -4.64
N MET A 213 10.32 10.60 -4.14
CA MET A 213 10.63 9.61 -3.13
C MET A 213 11.09 10.32 -1.86
N GLY A 214 10.26 10.29 -0.84
CA GLY A 214 10.55 10.83 0.48
C GLY A 214 10.76 9.75 1.52
N GLY A 215 11.18 10.16 2.70
CA GLY A 215 11.38 9.27 3.82
C GLY A 215 12.72 9.48 4.51
N SER A 216 12.96 8.74 5.59
CA SER A 216 14.13 8.93 6.45
C SER A 216 15.38 8.18 5.97
N LYS A 217 15.20 7.07 5.21
CA LYS A 217 16.28 6.12 4.90
C LYS A 217 16.38 5.81 3.42
N VAL A 218 17.56 6.04 2.84
CA VAL A 218 17.89 5.65 1.46
C VAL A 218 17.83 4.13 1.30
N SER A 219 18.36 3.39 2.28
CA SER A 219 18.41 1.91 2.28
C SER A 219 17.03 1.25 2.14
N THR A 220 15.97 1.88 2.62
CA THR A 220 14.61 1.35 2.50
C THR A 220 13.95 1.63 1.15
N LYS A 221 14.51 2.53 0.37
CA LYS A 221 13.96 2.98 -0.93
C LYS A 221 14.79 2.55 -2.12
N ILE A 222 15.94 1.90 -1.90
CA ILE A 222 16.90 1.61 -2.98
C ILE A 222 16.28 0.75 -4.10
N GLY A 223 15.51 -0.27 -3.78
CA GLY A 223 14.87 -1.13 -4.77
C GLY A 223 13.91 -0.37 -5.69
N ILE A 224 13.14 0.56 -5.11
CA ILE A 224 12.22 1.41 -5.87
C ILE A 224 13.02 2.41 -6.73
N ILE A 225 14.02 3.06 -6.15
CA ILE A 225 14.85 4.05 -6.83
C ILE A 225 15.54 3.40 -8.04
N GLU A 226 16.14 2.23 -7.89
CA GLU A 226 16.82 1.51 -8.96
C GLU A 226 15.87 1.12 -10.09
N ASN A 227 14.69 0.59 -9.78
CA ASN A 227 13.72 0.23 -10.81
C ASN A 227 13.15 1.46 -11.54
N LEU A 228 12.93 2.57 -10.82
CA LEU A 228 12.43 3.79 -11.42
C LEU A 228 13.49 4.54 -12.25
N MET A 229 14.77 4.34 -11.97
CA MET A 229 15.87 5.05 -12.63
C MET A 229 15.88 4.86 -14.17
N ASP A 230 15.40 3.73 -14.66
CA ASP A 230 15.26 3.46 -16.10
C ASP A 230 13.94 4.00 -16.70
N LYS A 231 13.06 4.53 -15.90
CA LYS A 231 11.70 4.90 -16.31
C LYS A 231 11.41 6.39 -16.20
N VAL A 232 12.06 7.08 -15.27
CA VAL A 232 11.78 8.49 -14.95
C VAL A 232 12.64 9.44 -15.77
N ASP A 233 12.09 10.64 -16.00
CA ASP A 233 12.85 11.80 -16.50
C ASP A 233 13.39 12.63 -15.33
N ASN A 234 12.62 12.75 -14.26
CA ASN A 234 12.99 13.46 -13.05
C ASN A 234 12.80 12.55 -11.82
N LEU A 235 13.76 12.59 -10.92
CA LEU A 235 13.71 11.91 -9.63
C LEU A 235 13.96 12.91 -8.52
N ILE A 236 12.95 13.18 -7.72
CA ILE A 236 13.04 14.01 -6.52
C ILE A 236 13.28 13.08 -5.32
N LEU A 237 14.37 13.30 -4.60
CA LEU A 237 14.66 12.62 -3.34
C LEU A 237 14.57 13.66 -2.21
N CYS A 238 13.71 13.39 -1.24
CA CYS A 238 13.37 14.36 -0.19
C CYS A 238 13.17 13.69 1.18
N GLY A 239 12.76 14.49 2.16
CA GLY A 239 12.63 14.03 3.55
C GLY A 239 14.00 13.86 4.21
N GLY A 240 14.08 12.99 5.19
CA GLY A 240 15.32 12.74 5.93
C GLY A 240 16.47 12.19 5.08
N MET A 241 16.17 11.54 3.95
CA MET A 241 17.20 11.11 2.98
C MET A 241 18.07 12.25 2.46
N THR A 242 17.53 13.47 2.39
CA THR A 242 18.26 14.69 1.98
C THR A 242 19.60 14.81 2.68
N TYR A 243 19.63 14.53 3.98
CA TYR A 243 20.82 14.74 4.80
C TYR A 243 21.89 13.66 4.60
N THR A 244 21.50 12.45 4.25
CA THR A 244 22.44 11.41 3.81
C THR A 244 23.12 11.81 2.50
N PHE A 245 22.38 12.35 1.53
CA PHE A 245 22.93 12.85 0.28
C PHE A 245 23.84 14.10 0.49
N ALA A 246 23.41 15.01 1.35
CA ALA A 246 24.21 16.21 1.68
C ALA A 246 25.55 15.82 2.32
N LYS A 247 25.52 14.92 3.31
CA LYS A 247 26.74 14.44 3.97
C LYS A 247 27.65 13.65 3.03
N ALA A 248 27.09 12.83 2.14
CA ALA A 248 27.85 12.11 1.11
C ALA A 248 28.65 13.04 0.20
N GLN A 249 28.15 14.26 -0.02
CA GLN A 249 28.80 15.31 -0.81
C GLN A 249 29.75 16.20 0.02
N GLY A 250 30.02 15.84 1.28
CA GLY A 250 30.93 16.58 2.16
C GLY A 250 30.25 17.66 3.01
N GLY A 251 28.93 17.72 3.04
CA GLY A 251 28.17 18.67 3.84
C GLY A 251 28.19 18.36 5.34
N ASN A 252 27.92 19.40 6.15
CA ASN A 252 27.65 19.27 7.59
C ASN A 252 26.15 19.29 7.81
N VAL A 253 25.60 18.20 8.38
CA VAL A 253 24.17 17.99 8.57
C VAL A 253 23.71 18.13 10.03
N GLY A 254 24.61 18.56 10.93
CA GLY A 254 24.30 18.70 12.37
C GLY A 254 23.79 17.41 12.98
N LEU A 255 22.68 17.51 13.72
CA LEU A 255 22.01 16.38 14.34
C LEU A 255 20.95 15.72 13.42
N SER A 256 20.86 16.11 12.16
CA SER A 256 19.89 15.55 11.22
C SER A 256 20.01 14.04 11.10
N ILE A 257 18.88 13.37 10.88
CA ILE A 257 18.85 11.95 10.56
C ILE A 257 19.76 11.66 9.36
N CYS A 258 20.65 10.68 9.48
CA CYS A 258 21.61 10.35 8.43
C CYS A 258 22.04 8.89 8.54
N GLU A 259 22.06 8.19 7.42
CA GLU A 259 22.61 6.85 7.32
C GLU A 259 24.12 6.92 6.99
N ASN A 260 24.96 7.03 8.02
CA ASN A 260 26.40 7.21 7.86
C ASN A 260 27.10 6.02 7.18
N ASP A 261 26.52 4.84 7.23
CA ASP A 261 27.00 3.63 6.56
C ASP A 261 26.49 3.50 5.10
N LYS A 262 25.72 4.47 4.59
CA LYS A 262 25.12 4.49 3.25
C LYS A 262 25.57 5.68 2.39
N LEU A 263 26.61 6.39 2.78
CA LEU A 263 27.11 7.53 2.02
C LEU A 263 27.59 7.13 0.62
N ASP A 264 28.27 6.00 0.49
CA ASP A 264 28.70 5.47 -0.80
C ASP A 264 27.51 5.08 -1.67
N LEU A 265 26.44 4.54 -1.09
CA LEU A 265 25.21 4.24 -1.79
C LEU A 265 24.57 5.51 -2.37
N ALA A 266 24.54 6.60 -1.58
CA ALA A 266 24.02 7.89 -2.04
C ALA A 266 24.82 8.42 -3.23
N LEU A 267 26.16 8.37 -3.18
CA LEU A 267 27.03 8.77 -4.29
C LEU A 267 26.81 7.89 -5.54
N ASP A 268 26.63 6.58 -5.36
CA ASP A 268 26.32 5.65 -6.46
C ASP A 268 24.99 5.99 -7.14
N ILE A 269 23.95 6.31 -6.39
CA ILE A 269 22.66 6.77 -6.93
C ILE A 269 22.83 8.04 -7.74
N MET A 270 23.59 9.03 -7.27
CA MET A 270 23.87 10.27 -7.98
C MET A 270 24.60 10.00 -9.29
N LYS A 271 25.60 9.10 -9.27
CA LYS A 271 26.35 8.70 -10.45
C LYS A 271 25.45 8.01 -11.48
N LYS A 272 24.67 7.02 -11.05
CA LYS A 272 23.72 6.28 -11.92
C LYS A 272 22.70 7.22 -12.55
N ALA A 273 22.15 8.16 -11.81
CA ALA A 273 21.21 9.14 -12.34
C ALA A 273 21.84 9.96 -13.48
N LYS A 274 23.07 10.43 -13.27
CA LYS A 274 23.82 11.16 -14.30
C LYS A 274 24.09 10.33 -15.54
N GLU A 275 24.54 9.08 -15.38
CA GLU A 275 24.84 8.14 -16.48
C GLU A 275 23.58 7.81 -17.30
N LYS A 276 22.42 7.74 -16.65
CA LYS A 276 21.13 7.45 -17.31
C LYS A 276 20.40 8.69 -17.82
N GLY A 277 20.97 9.88 -17.62
CA GLY A 277 20.34 11.13 -18.05
C GLY A 277 19.10 11.52 -17.24
N VAL A 278 18.96 11.00 -16.03
CA VAL A 278 17.89 11.34 -15.10
C VAL A 278 18.21 12.64 -14.38
N ASN A 279 17.27 13.59 -14.40
CA ASN A 279 17.36 14.79 -13.62
C ASN A 279 17.10 14.47 -12.14
N LEU A 280 18.16 14.32 -11.36
CA LEU A 280 18.09 14.09 -9.92
C LEU A 280 17.96 15.44 -9.20
N VAL A 281 16.85 15.65 -8.51
CA VAL A 281 16.54 16.88 -7.78
C VAL A 281 16.65 16.62 -6.28
N LEU A 282 17.62 17.24 -5.64
CA LEU A 282 17.87 17.18 -4.20
C LEU A 282 17.54 18.51 -3.55
N GLY A 283 17.24 18.48 -2.24
CA GLY A 283 17.05 19.71 -1.46
C GLY A 283 18.33 20.53 -1.36
N THR A 284 18.22 21.83 -1.52
CA THR A 284 19.34 22.80 -1.39
C THR A 284 19.30 23.54 -0.06
N ASP A 285 18.12 23.89 0.42
CA ASP A 285 17.88 24.51 1.72
C ASP A 285 16.87 23.67 2.54
N CYS A 286 16.88 23.84 3.83
CA CYS A 286 15.98 23.18 4.75
C CYS A 286 15.54 24.12 5.88
N VAL A 287 14.43 23.76 6.51
CA VAL A 287 14.00 24.31 7.79
C VAL A 287 14.65 23.49 8.88
N ALA A 288 15.68 24.03 9.51
CA ALA A 288 16.36 23.41 10.64
C ALA A 288 15.70 23.81 11.95
N ALA A 289 15.68 22.87 12.89
CA ALA A 289 15.12 23.05 14.23
C ALA A 289 16.18 22.74 15.31
N ASP A 290 16.06 23.38 16.47
CA ASP A 290 16.95 23.16 17.60
C ASP A 290 16.53 21.97 18.48
N SER A 291 15.38 21.37 18.18
CA SER A 291 14.88 20.14 18.82
C SER A 291 13.86 19.44 17.93
N PHE A 292 13.64 18.15 18.15
CA PHE A 292 12.58 17.39 17.47
C PHE A 292 11.23 17.65 18.15
N SER A 293 10.64 18.81 17.84
CA SER A 293 9.37 19.26 18.42
C SER A 293 8.65 20.20 17.45
N ASN A 294 7.32 20.17 17.46
CA ASN A 294 6.51 21.10 16.67
C ASN A 294 6.80 22.57 17.02
N ASP A 295 7.12 22.84 18.29
CA ASP A 295 7.34 24.20 18.81
C ASP A 295 8.82 24.59 18.90
N ALA A 296 9.70 23.83 18.25
CA ALA A 296 11.13 24.13 18.19
C ALA A 296 11.39 25.49 17.55
N ASN A 297 12.48 26.14 17.94
CA ASN A 297 12.99 27.29 17.20
C ASN A 297 13.49 26.81 15.83
N THR A 298 13.24 27.58 14.79
CA THR A 298 13.58 27.23 13.43
C THR A 298 14.41 28.29 12.74
N GLN A 299 15.21 27.87 11.76
CA GLN A 299 15.90 28.74 10.82
C GLN A 299 16.02 28.04 9.47
N VAL A 300 16.02 28.83 8.40
CA VAL A 300 16.29 28.33 7.05
C VAL A 300 17.80 28.36 6.82
N VAL A 301 18.34 27.19 6.48
CA VAL A 301 19.78 27.02 6.23
C VAL A 301 20.02 26.16 5.00
N SER A 302 21.25 26.18 4.47
CA SER A 302 21.67 25.24 3.43
C SER A 302 21.67 23.81 3.98
N CYS A 303 21.18 22.85 3.20
CA CYS A 303 21.30 21.42 3.53
C CYS A 303 22.75 20.98 3.67
N MET A 304 23.69 21.68 3.05
CA MET A 304 25.14 21.40 3.11
C MET A 304 25.81 21.99 4.34
N ASN A 305 25.13 22.85 5.10
CA ASN A 305 25.71 23.54 6.25
C ASN A 305 24.67 23.79 7.34
N ILE A 306 24.21 22.72 7.97
CA ILE A 306 23.31 22.79 9.12
C ILE A 306 24.16 22.98 10.37
N PRO A 307 23.87 24.00 11.21
CA PRO A 307 24.65 24.29 12.41
C PRO A 307 24.68 23.11 13.40
N ASP A 308 25.75 23.01 14.16
CA ASP A 308 25.86 22.01 15.24
C ASP A 308 24.71 22.21 16.26
N GLY A 309 24.14 21.09 16.71
CA GLY A 309 22.98 21.11 17.61
C GLY A 309 21.64 21.34 16.94
N TRP A 310 21.60 21.55 15.62
CA TRP A 310 20.40 21.70 14.82
C TRP A 310 20.16 20.52 13.91
N GLU A 311 18.92 20.26 13.55
CA GLU A 311 18.52 19.19 12.65
C GLU A 311 17.51 19.70 11.60
N GLY A 312 17.63 19.21 10.39
CA GLY A 312 16.68 19.52 9.32
C GLY A 312 15.37 18.74 9.50
N LEU A 313 14.23 19.43 9.52
CA LEU A 313 12.92 18.81 9.70
C LEU A 313 11.95 19.03 8.53
N ASP A 314 12.25 19.97 7.61
CA ASP A 314 11.43 20.20 6.43
C ASP A 314 12.25 20.83 5.29
N ALA A 315 11.71 20.80 4.08
CA ALA A 315 12.28 21.47 2.93
C ALA A 315 12.18 23.00 3.05
N GLY A 316 13.24 23.69 2.72
CA GLY A 316 13.28 25.16 2.70
C GLY A 316 12.56 25.76 1.50
N PRO A 317 12.40 27.09 1.47
CA PRO A 317 11.66 27.79 0.41
C PRO A 317 12.21 27.56 -1.01
N GLU A 318 13.52 27.56 -1.19
CA GLU A 318 14.15 27.34 -2.49
C GLU A 318 13.94 25.89 -2.97
N THR A 319 14.09 24.93 -2.07
CA THR A 319 13.84 23.50 -2.34
C THR A 319 12.38 23.27 -2.74
N ARG A 320 11.42 23.86 -2.00
CA ARG A 320 9.99 23.76 -2.31
C ARG A 320 9.68 24.29 -3.69
N LYS A 321 10.26 25.43 -4.06
CA LYS A 321 10.09 26.02 -5.38
C LYS A 321 10.67 25.11 -6.48
N ALA A 322 11.88 24.62 -6.29
CA ALA A 322 12.53 23.73 -7.26
C ALA A 322 11.72 22.43 -7.47
N PHE A 323 11.21 21.83 -6.40
CA PHE A 323 10.35 20.65 -6.48
C PHE A 323 9.06 20.96 -7.24
N ALA A 324 8.38 22.03 -6.89
CA ALA A 324 7.14 22.44 -7.53
C ALA A 324 7.33 22.70 -9.04
N ASP A 325 8.39 23.38 -9.43
CA ASP A 325 8.68 23.70 -10.84
C ASP A 325 8.87 22.42 -11.68
N VAL A 326 9.51 21.39 -11.14
CA VAL A 326 9.67 20.08 -11.81
C VAL A 326 8.34 19.32 -11.87
N ILE A 327 7.60 19.29 -10.76
CA ILE A 327 6.35 18.53 -10.66
C ILE A 327 5.28 19.10 -11.60
N LYS A 328 5.11 20.40 -11.67
CA LYS A 328 4.10 21.07 -12.50
C LYS A 328 4.22 20.76 -13.99
N ASN A 329 5.42 20.47 -14.47
CA ASN A 329 5.68 20.13 -15.87
C ASN A 329 5.55 18.64 -16.19
N ALA A 330 5.31 17.79 -15.19
CA ALA A 330 5.19 16.35 -15.38
C ALA A 330 3.85 15.96 -16.05
N LYS A 331 3.87 14.83 -16.77
CA LYS A 331 2.67 14.18 -17.32
C LYS A 331 2.35 12.87 -16.61
N THR A 332 3.34 12.28 -15.95
CA THR A 332 3.17 11.13 -15.05
C THR A 332 3.89 11.47 -13.74
N ILE A 333 3.21 11.25 -12.62
CA ILE A 333 3.73 11.56 -11.29
C ILE A 333 3.51 10.37 -10.38
N LEU A 334 4.56 9.98 -9.66
CA LEU A 334 4.49 9.07 -8.52
C LEU A 334 4.97 9.81 -7.28
N TRP A 335 4.17 9.83 -6.24
CA TRP A 335 4.57 10.35 -4.93
C TRP A 335 4.54 9.28 -3.87
N ASN A 336 5.70 8.99 -3.28
CA ASN A 336 5.89 8.06 -2.19
C ASN A 336 6.85 8.62 -1.13
N GLY A 337 6.30 9.12 -0.04
CA GLY A 337 7.02 9.63 1.12
C GLY A 337 7.06 11.15 1.22
N PRO A 338 6.94 11.69 2.45
CA PRO A 338 6.88 13.12 2.71
C PRO A 338 8.23 13.81 2.57
N ALA A 339 8.19 15.14 2.40
CA ALA A 339 9.39 15.98 2.31
C ALA A 339 9.88 16.50 3.67
N GLY A 340 9.06 16.38 4.72
CA GLY A 340 9.37 16.85 6.07
C GLY A 340 8.65 16.02 7.13
N VAL A 341 8.80 16.41 8.38
CA VAL A 341 8.11 15.80 9.52
C VAL A 341 6.68 16.32 9.58
N PHE A 342 5.86 15.84 8.64
CA PHE A 342 4.50 16.35 8.40
C PHE A 342 3.51 16.09 9.56
N GLU A 343 3.87 15.23 10.48
CA GLU A 343 3.13 15.00 11.72
C GLU A 343 3.11 16.25 12.60
N PHE A 344 4.13 17.09 12.48
CA PHE A 344 4.21 18.39 13.09
C PHE A 344 3.67 19.46 12.13
N ASP A 345 2.65 20.20 12.54
CA ASP A 345 2.00 21.20 11.68
C ASP A 345 2.95 22.29 11.18
N ASN A 346 3.98 22.63 11.96
CA ASN A 346 4.99 23.62 11.60
C ASN A 346 6.04 23.11 10.59
N PHE A 347 6.02 21.81 10.27
CA PHE A 347 6.96 21.18 9.33
C PHE A 347 6.26 20.47 8.17
N THR A 348 5.14 21.02 7.74
CA THR A 348 4.32 20.49 6.64
C THR A 348 4.56 21.18 5.30
N ALA A 349 5.27 22.30 5.29
CA ALA A 349 5.36 23.18 4.12
C ALA A 349 5.99 22.50 2.89
N GLY A 350 6.99 21.62 3.08
CA GLY A 350 7.61 20.86 2.00
C GLY A 350 6.63 19.86 1.36
N SER A 351 5.97 19.06 2.18
CA SER A 351 4.96 18.09 1.70
C SER A 351 3.74 18.79 1.11
N ARG A 352 3.34 19.95 1.65
CA ARG A 352 2.25 20.75 1.10
C ARG A 352 2.59 21.31 -0.27
N ALA A 353 3.82 21.83 -0.46
CA ALA A 353 4.28 22.33 -1.76
C ALA A 353 4.28 21.22 -2.83
N ILE A 354 4.70 20.01 -2.47
CA ILE A 354 4.62 18.84 -3.35
C ILE A 354 3.17 18.54 -3.71
N ALA A 355 2.29 18.43 -2.73
CA ALA A 355 0.88 18.11 -2.95
C ALA A 355 0.18 19.16 -3.84
N ASP A 356 0.38 20.45 -3.59
CA ASP A 356 -0.19 21.53 -4.39
C ASP A 356 0.32 21.50 -5.84
N ALA A 357 1.60 21.23 -6.06
CA ALA A 357 2.17 21.09 -7.40
C ALA A 357 1.63 19.86 -8.14
N ILE A 358 1.41 18.75 -7.45
CA ILE A 358 0.79 17.54 -8.01
C ILE A 358 -0.64 17.84 -8.44
N VAL A 359 -1.43 18.53 -7.62
CA VAL A 359 -2.80 18.92 -7.95
C VAL A 359 -2.81 19.83 -9.19
N GLU A 360 -1.93 20.83 -9.26
CA GLU A 360 -1.81 21.69 -10.43
C GLU A 360 -1.48 20.91 -11.70
N ALA A 361 -0.50 20.00 -11.65
CA ALA A 361 -0.16 19.15 -12.78
C ALA A 361 -1.32 18.22 -13.18
N THR A 362 -2.04 17.68 -12.22
CA THR A 362 -3.20 16.81 -12.45
C THR A 362 -4.32 17.57 -13.14
N ASN A 363 -4.62 18.79 -12.71
CA ASN A 363 -5.60 19.67 -13.36
C ASN A 363 -5.19 20.04 -14.80
N ASN A 364 -3.90 20.00 -15.10
CA ASN A 364 -3.34 20.20 -16.44
C ASN A 364 -3.16 18.91 -17.25
N GLY A 365 -3.81 17.83 -16.83
CA GLY A 365 -3.89 16.56 -17.55
C GLY A 365 -2.80 15.53 -17.24
N ALA A 366 -2.00 15.73 -16.18
CA ALA A 366 -1.08 14.72 -15.71
C ALA A 366 -1.81 13.57 -15.00
N PHE A 367 -1.26 12.37 -15.08
CA PHE A 367 -1.65 11.26 -14.22
C PHE A 367 -0.79 11.28 -12.96
N SER A 368 -1.42 11.31 -11.80
CA SER A 368 -0.75 11.32 -10.49
C SER A 368 -1.18 10.15 -9.62
N LEU A 369 -0.20 9.38 -9.16
CA LEU A 369 -0.36 8.27 -8.23
C LEU A 369 0.31 8.64 -6.91
N VAL A 370 -0.47 8.64 -5.84
CA VAL A 370 0.01 8.83 -4.46
C VAL A 370 -0.08 7.48 -3.75
N GLY A 371 1.01 7.03 -3.18
CA GLY A 371 1.05 5.75 -2.50
C GLY A 371 2.08 5.67 -1.38
N GLY A 372 1.82 4.74 -0.45
CA GLY A 372 2.54 4.64 0.81
C GLY A 372 1.82 5.36 1.94
N GLY A 373 1.88 4.81 3.16
CA GLY A 373 1.10 5.29 4.29
C GLY A 373 1.25 6.78 4.58
N ASP A 374 2.48 7.27 4.60
CA ASP A 374 2.77 8.66 4.94
C ASP A 374 2.31 9.65 3.84
N SER A 375 2.47 9.30 2.57
CA SER A 375 1.99 10.14 1.46
C SER A 375 0.48 10.23 1.42
N VAL A 376 -0.19 9.09 1.66
CA VAL A 376 -1.66 9.04 1.77
C VAL A 376 -2.13 9.86 2.97
N ALA A 377 -1.44 9.76 4.11
CA ALA A 377 -1.73 10.60 5.28
C ALA A 377 -1.55 12.09 4.97
N CYS A 378 -0.53 12.46 4.20
CA CYS A 378 -0.31 13.85 3.77
C CYS A 378 -1.48 14.39 2.92
N VAL A 379 -1.86 13.69 1.85
CA VAL A 379 -2.94 14.17 0.98
C VAL A 379 -4.28 14.25 1.71
N ASN A 380 -4.54 13.32 2.63
CA ASN A 380 -5.73 13.36 3.48
C ASN A 380 -5.70 14.53 4.46
N LYS A 381 -4.57 14.74 5.13
CA LYS A 381 -4.36 15.89 6.04
C LYS A 381 -4.60 17.23 5.34
N PHE A 382 -4.19 17.32 4.08
CA PHE A 382 -4.35 18.54 3.29
C PHE A 382 -5.71 18.66 2.60
N GLY A 383 -6.56 17.63 2.66
CA GLY A 383 -7.87 17.62 2.00
C GLY A 383 -7.77 17.54 0.48
N LEU A 384 -6.69 16.98 -0.08
CA LEU A 384 -6.39 16.94 -1.51
C LEU A 384 -6.51 15.55 -2.15
N ALA A 385 -7.00 14.55 -1.41
CA ALA A 385 -7.08 13.17 -1.90
C ALA A 385 -7.92 13.02 -3.18
N ASP A 386 -8.98 13.80 -3.33
CA ASP A 386 -9.86 13.79 -4.50
C ASP A 386 -9.34 14.63 -5.66
N GLU A 387 -8.25 15.37 -5.46
CA GLU A 387 -7.63 16.28 -6.44
C GLU A 387 -6.46 15.65 -7.19
N VAL A 388 -6.05 14.45 -6.81
CA VAL A 388 -5.04 13.65 -7.50
C VAL A 388 -5.72 12.54 -8.30
N SER A 389 -5.03 11.96 -9.30
CA SER A 389 -5.64 10.94 -10.17
C SER A 389 -5.96 9.66 -9.42
N TYR A 390 -5.08 9.21 -8.54
CA TYR A 390 -5.27 7.98 -7.78
C TYR A 390 -4.51 7.98 -6.46
N VAL A 391 -5.20 7.61 -5.38
CA VAL A 391 -4.59 7.33 -4.07
C VAL A 391 -4.64 5.83 -3.83
N SER A 392 -3.46 5.20 -3.80
CA SER A 392 -3.37 3.74 -3.64
C SER A 392 -3.63 3.30 -2.22
N THR A 393 -4.41 2.25 -2.07
CA THR A 393 -4.62 1.56 -0.80
C THR A 393 -3.57 0.46 -0.56
N GLY A 394 -2.67 0.25 -1.52
CA GLY A 394 -1.81 -0.92 -1.62
C GLY A 394 -0.67 -1.00 -0.63
N GLY A 395 -0.24 0.10 -0.03
CA GLY A 395 0.86 0.08 0.93
C GLY A 395 2.09 -0.68 0.43
N GLY A 396 2.45 -1.77 1.11
CA GLY A 396 3.60 -2.60 0.74
C GLY A 396 3.46 -3.29 -0.62
N ALA A 397 2.25 -3.65 -1.03
CA ALA A 397 2.02 -4.27 -2.35
C ALA A 397 2.33 -3.29 -3.49
N LEU A 398 1.94 -2.03 -3.35
CA LEU A 398 2.29 -0.99 -4.31
C LEU A 398 3.81 -0.84 -4.43
N LEU A 399 4.51 -0.76 -3.30
CA LEU A 399 5.97 -0.60 -3.30
C LEU A 399 6.67 -1.78 -3.98
N GLU A 400 6.25 -3.00 -3.71
CA GLU A 400 6.79 -4.19 -4.37
C GLU A 400 6.49 -4.22 -5.87
N ALA A 401 5.30 -3.77 -6.29
CA ALA A 401 4.97 -3.63 -7.71
C ALA A 401 5.87 -2.59 -8.40
N ILE A 402 6.12 -1.45 -7.76
CA ILE A 402 7.01 -0.41 -8.27
C ILE A 402 8.47 -0.89 -8.33
N GLU A 403 8.89 -1.76 -7.42
CA GLU A 403 10.17 -2.45 -7.48
C GLU A 403 10.27 -3.47 -8.64
N GLY A 404 9.20 -3.69 -9.38
CA GLY A 404 9.13 -4.65 -10.49
C GLY A 404 8.91 -6.10 -10.06
N LYS A 405 8.52 -6.33 -8.82
CA LYS A 405 8.21 -7.67 -8.33
C LYS A 405 6.85 -8.15 -8.82
N ILE A 406 6.77 -9.43 -9.13
CA ILE A 406 5.48 -10.08 -9.44
C ILE A 406 4.68 -10.23 -8.16
N LEU A 407 3.44 -9.75 -8.18
CA LEU A 407 2.52 -9.87 -7.05
C LEU A 407 1.77 -11.20 -7.13
N PRO A 408 1.98 -12.13 -6.15
CA PRO A 408 1.38 -13.47 -6.19
C PRO A 408 -0.13 -13.49 -6.33
N GLY A 409 -0.82 -12.55 -5.66
CA GLY A 409 -2.29 -12.47 -5.70
C GLY A 409 -2.85 -12.07 -7.06
N ILE A 410 -2.05 -11.38 -7.89
CA ILE A 410 -2.42 -11.02 -9.26
C ILE A 410 -2.02 -12.15 -10.22
N ALA A 411 -0.82 -12.68 -10.09
CA ALA A 411 -0.31 -13.76 -10.92
C ALA A 411 -1.19 -15.03 -10.83
N ALA A 412 -1.70 -15.35 -9.66
CA ALA A 412 -2.58 -16.50 -9.45
C ALA A 412 -3.90 -16.45 -10.24
N ILE A 413 -4.32 -15.25 -10.64
CA ILE A 413 -5.53 -15.03 -11.44
C ILE A 413 -5.22 -14.89 -12.92
N LYS A 414 -4.19 -14.09 -13.24
CA LYS A 414 -3.85 -13.81 -14.64
C LYS A 414 -3.06 -14.95 -15.32
N GLY A 415 -2.41 -15.82 -14.56
CA GLY A 415 -1.59 -16.96 -15.03
C GLY A 415 -0.18 -16.52 -15.32
#